data_445ead43ac0ae859c267ef95b6802f1c
#
_entry.id   445ead43ac0ae859c267ef95b6802f1c
#
_cell.length_a   1.000
_cell.length_b   1.000
_cell.length_c   1.000
_cell.angle_alpha   90.00
_cell.angle_beta   90.00
_cell.angle_gamma   90.00
#
_symmetry.space_group_name_H-M   'P 1'
#
loop_
_entity.id
_entity.type
_entity.pdbx_description
1 polymer ?
#
loop_
_entity_poly.entity_id
_entity_poly.type
_entity_poly.pdbx_seq_one_letter_code
_entity_poly.pdbx_strand_id
1 'polypeptide(L)'
;MKLKQFIQQETVLTVAAVLAVLSMFFVPPDAQYAGYIDFRTLSTLFSLMSVMAGLRRQGVFDRLGRALLARAAITCRKSSVVISAGSLSAQPDAPHNRNVILLDLILFAVCLLSVIRVLPYGVAFAAVLVCTLCADRGTLRAVDYSLLLTFVAFFIFIGNLGRIPAFSGWLQELLTGREVLVAVLASQITSNVPAALLLSGFTAKTESLIIGANLGGLGTLIASMASLISYRQIARELPQEKGRYFGLFTLSNLIFLAILLGVWFILS
;
A
#
# COMPACT_ATOMS: atom_id res chain seq x y z
N MET A 1 25.66 4.34 12.95
CA MET A 1 24.40 4.03 13.65
C MET A 1 23.15 4.39 12.84
N LYS A 2 23.09 5.55 12.19
CA LYS A 2 21.93 6.03 11.42
C LYS A 2 21.55 5.15 10.21
N LEU A 3 22.54 4.63 9.45
CA LEU A 3 22.28 3.80 8.25
C LEU A 3 21.61 2.46 8.60
N LYS A 4 22.06 1.80 9.66
CA LYS A 4 21.49 0.51 10.09
C LYS A 4 20.05 0.64 10.59
N GLN A 5 19.72 1.75 11.24
CA GLN A 5 18.35 2.07 11.66
C GLN A 5 17.46 2.41 10.45
N PHE A 6 17.99 3.15 9.47
CA PHE A 6 17.27 3.44 8.22
C PHE A 6 16.93 2.16 7.45
N ILE A 7 17.90 1.26 7.26
CA ILE A 7 17.71 -0.03 6.59
C ILE A 7 16.64 -0.88 7.30
N GLN A 8 16.62 -0.87 8.64
CA GLN A 8 15.61 -1.62 9.40
C GLN A 8 14.22 -0.98 9.38
N GLN A 9 14.15 0.34 9.24
CA GLN A 9 12.86 1.06 9.15
C GLN A 9 12.26 0.97 7.76
N GLU A 10 13.11 1.04 6.71
CA GLU A 10 12.73 1.10 5.29
C GLU A 10 13.23 -0.14 4.53
N THR A 11 12.93 -1.32 5.07
CA THR A 11 13.41 -2.60 4.51
C THR A 11 12.95 -2.79 3.07
N VAL A 12 11.71 -2.43 2.74
CA VAL A 12 11.15 -2.61 1.39
C VAL A 12 11.85 -1.71 0.38
N LEU A 13 12.08 -0.43 0.74
CA LEU A 13 12.84 0.50 -0.10
C LEU A 13 14.27 -0.01 -0.32
N THR A 14 14.92 -0.48 0.75
CA THR A 14 16.29 -0.99 0.67
C THR A 14 16.38 -2.18 -0.28
N VAL A 15 15.48 -3.14 -0.15
CA VAL A 15 15.43 -4.31 -1.05
C VAL A 15 15.15 -3.88 -2.49
N ALA A 16 14.17 -3.02 -2.71
CA ALA A 16 13.85 -2.52 -4.05
C ALA A 16 15.03 -1.77 -4.69
N ALA A 17 15.71 -0.90 -3.92
CA ALA A 17 16.88 -0.17 -4.40
C ALA A 17 18.05 -1.09 -4.72
N VAL A 18 18.34 -2.10 -3.88
CA VAL A 18 19.37 -3.11 -4.15
C VAL A 18 19.05 -3.88 -5.43
N LEU A 19 17.81 -4.33 -5.60
CA LEU A 19 17.37 -5.04 -6.81
C LEU A 19 17.49 -4.16 -8.05
N ALA A 20 17.10 -2.90 -7.97
CA ALA A 20 17.24 -1.94 -9.07
C ALA A 20 18.72 -1.75 -9.44
N VAL A 21 19.61 -1.53 -8.46
CA VAL A 21 21.05 -1.37 -8.69
C VAL A 21 21.67 -2.65 -9.26
N LEU A 22 21.31 -3.82 -8.73
CA LEU A 22 21.81 -5.09 -9.26
C LEU A 22 21.38 -5.29 -10.72
N SER A 23 20.14 -4.92 -11.07
CA SER A 23 19.65 -5.02 -12.44
C SER A 23 20.39 -4.10 -13.42
N MET A 24 20.94 -2.96 -12.95
CA MET A 24 21.74 -2.04 -13.76
C MET A 24 23.08 -2.64 -14.22
N PHE A 25 23.60 -3.66 -13.54
CA PHE A 25 24.79 -4.37 -14.00
C PHE A 25 24.51 -5.22 -15.26
N PHE A 26 23.28 -5.71 -15.42
CA PHE A 26 22.86 -6.49 -16.59
C PHE A 26 22.35 -5.59 -17.71
N VAL A 27 21.70 -4.49 -17.36
CA VAL A 27 21.14 -3.52 -18.29
C VAL A 27 21.65 -2.13 -17.89
N PRO A 28 22.72 -1.62 -18.53
CA PRO A 28 23.28 -0.31 -18.19
C PRO A 28 22.25 0.83 -18.38
N PRO A 29 22.31 1.86 -17.52
CA PRO A 29 21.43 3.03 -17.62
C PRO A 29 21.49 3.69 -19.01
N ASP A 30 20.34 3.85 -19.63
CA ASP A 30 20.18 4.50 -20.93
C ASP A 30 18.94 5.42 -20.96
N ALA A 31 18.66 6.07 -22.07
CA ALA A 31 17.52 6.97 -22.23
C ALA A 31 16.16 6.27 -22.03
N GLN A 32 16.08 4.94 -22.12
CA GLN A 32 14.85 4.18 -21.95
C GLN A 32 14.40 4.09 -20.49
N TYR A 33 15.30 4.31 -19.53
CA TYR A 33 14.98 4.29 -18.11
C TYR A 33 13.88 5.28 -17.71
N ALA A 34 13.84 6.45 -18.35
CA ALA A 34 12.77 7.41 -18.13
C ALA A 34 11.39 6.86 -18.54
N GLY A 35 11.36 5.98 -19.54
CA GLY A 35 10.14 5.32 -20.03
C GLY A 35 9.62 4.20 -19.13
N TYR A 36 10.44 3.68 -18.21
CA TYR A 36 9.99 2.66 -17.25
C TYR A 36 9.09 3.25 -16.16
N ILE A 37 9.29 4.52 -15.85
CA ILE A 37 8.61 5.18 -14.73
C ILE A 37 7.18 5.53 -15.14
N ASP A 38 6.21 4.89 -14.51
CA ASP A 38 4.80 5.29 -14.67
C ASP A 38 4.49 6.53 -13.83
N PHE A 39 4.67 7.69 -14.45
CA PHE A 39 4.36 8.99 -13.84
C PHE A 39 2.90 9.12 -13.43
N ARG A 40 1.99 8.44 -14.12
CA ARG A 40 0.57 8.43 -13.77
C ARG A 40 0.36 7.78 -12.41
N THR A 41 0.89 6.58 -12.22
CA THR A 41 0.81 5.84 -10.95
C THR A 41 1.47 6.64 -9.84
N LEU A 42 2.68 7.18 -10.03
CA LEU A 42 3.37 7.98 -9.01
C LEU A 42 2.60 9.24 -8.64
N SER A 43 2.08 9.98 -9.63
CA SER A 43 1.30 11.21 -9.38
C SER A 43 0.01 10.91 -8.63
N THR A 44 -0.68 9.83 -8.99
CA THR A 44 -1.92 9.43 -8.32
C THR A 44 -1.65 8.98 -6.88
N LEU A 45 -0.60 8.18 -6.66
CA LEU A 45 -0.18 7.76 -5.32
C LEU A 45 0.20 8.97 -4.46
N PHE A 46 1.04 9.86 -4.97
CA PHE A 46 1.41 11.08 -4.27
C PHE A 46 0.18 11.91 -3.87
N SER A 47 -0.76 12.09 -4.82
CA SER A 47 -1.97 12.87 -4.58
C SER A 47 -2.85 12.25 -3.48
N LEU A 48 -3.11 10.95 -3.56
CA LEU A 48 -3.87 10.23 -2.54
C LEU A 48 -3.18 10.28 -1.17
N MET A 49 -1.85 10.07 -1.14
CA MET A 49 -1.08 10.11 0.11
C MET A 49 -1.09 11.51 0.73
N SER A 50 -0.98 12.57 -0.08
CA SER A 50 -1.05 13.95 0.39
C SER A 50 -2.41 14.26 1.02
N VAL A 51 -3.50 13.91 0.34
CA VAL A 51 -4.86 14.14 0.85
C VAL A 51 -5.12 13.31 2.11
N MET A 52 -4.71 12.04 2.13
CA MET A 52 -4.83 11.18 3.32
C MET A 52 -4.01 11.71 4.50
N ALA A 53 -2.82 12.24 4.25
CA ALA A 53 -2.01 12.89 5.28
C ALA A 53 -2.69 14.15 5.83
N GLY A 54 -3.33 14.96 4.98
CA GLY A 54 -4.14 16.12 5.38
C GLY A 54 -5.30 15.71 6.30
N LEU A 55 -6.14 14.77 5.88
CA LEU A 55 -7.27 14.24 6.66
C LEU A 55 -6.81 13.64 8.00
N ARG A 56 -5.67 12.94 8.01
CA ARG A 56 -5.08 12.36 9.22
C ARG A 56 -4.66 13.45 10.20
N ARG A 57 -4.02 14.52 9.74
CA ARG A 57 -3.59 15.66 10.56
C ARG A 57 -4.76 16.40 11.17
N GLN A 58 -5.91 16.45 10.49
CA GLN A 58 -7.15 17.04 10.99
C GLN A 58 -7.93 16.11 11.95
N GLY A 59 -7.41 14.90 12.26
CA GLY A 59 -8.04 13.95 13.18
C GLY A 59 -9.35 13.34 12.67
N VAL A 60 -9.59 13.36 11.35
CA VAL A 60 -10.83 12.81 10.75
C VAL A 60 -10.97 11.33 11.03
N PHE A 61 -9.86 10.57 10.91
CA PHE A 61 -9.86 9.11 11.15
C PHE A 61 -10.10 8.75 12.61
N ASP A 62 -9.57 9.53 13.56
CA ASP A 62 -9.77 9.31 14.99
C ASP A 62 -11.25 9.53 15.38
N ARG A 63 -11.89 10.53 14.78
CA ARG A 63 -13.32 10.79 14.98
C ARG A 63 -14.18 9.69 14.37
N LEU A 64 -13.87 9.27 13.14
CA LEU A 64 -14.57 8.18 12.46
C LEU A 64 -14.44 6.88 13.26
N GLY A 65 -13.23 6.56 13.72
CA GLY A 65 -12.97 5.40 14.58
C GLY A 65 -13.77 5.42 15.86
N ARG A 66 -13.79 6.56 16.57
CA ARG A 66 -14.61 6.73 17.80
C ARG A 66 -16.10 6.61 17.52
N ALA A 67 -16.59 7.18 16.42
CA ALA A 67 -18.01 7.08 16.04
C ALA A 67 -18.42 5.63 15.71
N LEU A 68 -17.56 4.90 15.00
CA LEU A 68 -17.78 3.48 14.68
C LEU A 68 -17.76 2.60 15.93
N LEU A 69 -16.80 2.81 16.83
CA LEU A 69 -16.71 2.09 18.10
C LEU A 69 -17.91 2.38 19.00
N ALA A 70 -18.37 3.63 19.07
CA ALA A 70 -19.56 3.98 19.83
C ALA A 70 -20.82 3.27 19.29
N ARG A 71 -20.98 3.19 17.96
CA ARG A 71 -22.08 2.44 17.33
C ARG A 71 -21.96 0.94 17.57
N ALA A 72 -20.76 0.36 17.42
CA ALA A 72 -20.53 -1.04 17.70
C ALA A 72 -20.78 -1.40 19.15
N ALA A 73 -20.39 -0.57 20.11
CA ALA A 73 -20.67 -0.75 21.54
C ALA A 73 -22.17 -0.73 21.87
N ILE A 74 -22.96 0.09 21.16
CA ILE A 74 -24.43 0.12 21.31
C ILE A 74 -25.04 -1.18 20.77
N THR A 75 -24.52 -1.73 19.68
CA THR A 75 -25.03 -2.95 19.03
C THR A 75 -24.61 -4.21 19.77
N CYS A 76 -23.40 -4.24 20.37
CA CYS A 76 -22.83 -5.39 21.10
C CYS A 76 -23.08 -5.34 22.62
N ARG A 77 -24.26 -4.97 23.07
CA ARG A 77 -24.65 -4.90 24.51
C ARG A 77 -24.59 -6.25 25.26
N LYS A 78 -24.18 -7.35 24.61
CA LYS A 78 -24.13 -8.70 25.18
C LYS A 78 -22.75 -9.39 25.19
N SER A 79 -21.69 -8.74 24.73
CA SER A 79 -20.36 -9.33 24.83
C SER A 79 -19.48 -8.43 25.69
N SER A 80 -19.07 -8.97 26.83
CA SER A 80 -18.14 -8.36 27.78
C SER A 80 -16.69 -8.31 27.25
N VAL A 81 -16.51 -7.93 26.01
CA VAL A 81 -15.27 -7.36 25.50
C VAL A 81 -15.40 -5.86 25.68
N VAL A 82 -15.30 -5.42 26.91
CA VAL A 82 -14.93 -4.06 27.22
C VAL A 82 -13.46 -3.95 26.78
N ILE A 83 -13.28 -3.68 25.48
CA ILE A 83 -12.09 -2.98 25.04
C ILE A 83 -12.13 -1.71 25.84
N SER A 84 -11.21 -1.60 26.80
CA SER A 84 -11.02 -0.42 27.61
C SER A 84 -10.93 0.77 26.64
N ALA A 85 -12.05 1.43 26.38
CA ALA A 85 -12.12 2.66 25.61
C ALA A 85 -11.39 3.83 26.33
N GLY A 86 -10.70 3.51 27.43
CA GLY A 86 -9.97 4.43 28.26
C GLY A 86 -8.51 4.66 27.89
N SER A 87 -7.95 3.95 26.93
CA SER A 87 -6.54 4.11 26.54
C SER A 87 -6.31 4.52 25.08
N LEU A 88 -7.34 4.91 24.34
CA LEU A 88 -7.11 5.76 23.19
C LEU A 88 -6.68 7.10 23.77
N SER A 89 -5.37 7.24 24.01
CA SER A 89 -4.73 8.44 24.48
C SER A 89 -5.33 9.62 23.76
N ALA A 90 -5.93 10.54 24.52
CA ALA A 90 -6.37 11.82 24.04
C ALA A 90 -5.14 12.54 23.48
N GLN A 91 -4.86 12.30 22.20
CA GLN A 91 -4.00 13.21 21.47
C GLN A 91 -4.72 14.56 21.54
N PRO A 92 -4.04 15.64 21.96
CA PRO A 92 -4.67 16.95 22.07
C PRO A 92 -5.37 17.26 20.76
N ASP A 93 -6.61 17.72 20.84
CA ASP A 93 -7.47 18.03 19.71
C ASP A 93 -6.67 18.80 18.67
N ALA A 94 -6.34 18.12 17.56
CA ALA A 94 -5.69 18.76 16.43
C ALA A 94 -6.57 19.94 15.99
N PRO A 95 -6.01 21.09 15.63
CA PRO A 95 -6.76 22.27 15.28
C PRO A 95 -7.76 21.95 14.18
N HIS A 96 -9.03 21.93 14.56
CA HIS A 96 -10.14 21.58 13.68
C HIS A 96 -10.49 22.74 12.79
N ASN A 97 -9.94 22.78 11.59
CA ASN A 97 -10.37 23.74 10.58
C ASN A 97 -11.33 23.02 9.60
N ARG A 98 -12.66 23.28 9.79
CA ARG A 98 -13.72 22.69 8.96
C ARG A 98 -13.51 22.95 7.46
N ASN A 99 -12.96 24.11 7.10
CA ASN A 99 -12.71 24.47 5.71
C ASN A 99 -11.58 23.62 5.11
N VAL A 100 -10.53 23.31 5.90
CA VAL A 100 -9.42 22.46 5.45
C VAL A 100 -9.90 21.02 5.27
N ILE A 101 -10.74 20.51 6.18
CA ILE A 101 -11.33 19.17 6.03
C ILE A 101 -12.20 19.08 4.78
N LEU A 102 -13.03 20.09 4.54
CA LEU A 102 -13.87 20.13 3.34
C LEU A 102 -13.01 20.17 2.06
N LEU A 103 -11.93 20.97 2.07
CA LEU A 103 -10.97 21.02 0.96
C LEU A 103 -10.34 19.65 0.73
N ASP A 104 -9.85 18.99 1.77
CA ASP A 104 -9.23 17.66 1.66
C ASP A 104 -10.22 16.61 1.14
N LEU A 105 -11.50 16.68 1.56
CA LEU A 105 -12.55 15.79 1.04
C LEU A 105 -12.84 16.03 -0.44
N ILE A 106 -12.87 17.29 -0.88
CA ILE A 106 -13.03 17.65 -2.30
C ILE A 106 -11.83 17.13 -3.09
N LEU A 107 -10.60 17.35 -2.60
CA LEU A 107 -9.38 16.85 -3.24
C LEU A 107 -9.36 15.31 -3.29
N PHE A 108 -9.87 14.64 -2.26
CA PHE A 108 -10.04 13.19 -2.27
C PHE A 108 -10.97 12.73 -3.40
N ALA A 109 -12.12 13.39 -3.55
CA ALA A 109 -13.04 13.11 -4.66
C ALA A 109 -12.38 13.35 -6.03
N VAL A 110 -11.60 14.43 -6.18
CA VAL A 110 -10.83 14.72 -7.40
C VAL A 110 -9.82 13.59 -7.68
N CYS A 111 -9.12 13.09 -6.65
CA CYS A 111 -8.21 11.95 -6.81
C CYS A 111 -8.96 10.69 -7.26
N LEU A 112 -10.12 10.39 -6.69
CA LEU A 112 -10.95 9.24 -7.10
C LEU A 112 -11.40 9.36 -8.56
N LEU A 113 -11.83 10.56 -9.00
CA LEU A 113 -12.17 10.82 -10.40
C LEU A 113 -10.98 10.59 -11.34
N SER A 114 -9.77 10.88 -10.89
CA SER A 114 -8.55 10.60 -11.66
C SER A 114 -8.24 9.08 -11.72
N VAL A 115 -8.47 8.35 -10.62
CA VAL A 115 -8.31 6.89 -10.58
C VAL A 115 -9.24 6.20 -11.58
N ILE A 116 -10.52 6.58 -11.61
CA ILE A 116 -11.52 6.04 -12.56
C ILE A 116 -11.40 6.62 -13.99
N ARG A 117 -10.33 7.37 -14.26
CA ARG A 117 -9.97 7.94 -15.58
C ARG A 117 -10.91 9.01 -16.12
N VAL A 118 -11.80 9.57 -15.32
CA VAL A 118 -12.64 10.70 -15.71
C VAL A 118 -11.84 11.98 -15.81
N LEU A 119 -10.87 12.17 -14.89
CA LEU A 119 -10.02 13.37 -14.85
C LEU A 119 -8.57 13.01 -15.21
N PRO A 120 -7.86 13.82 -16.02
CA PRO A 120 -6.44 13.63 -16.27
C PRO A 120 -5.62 13.68 -14.98
N TYR A 121 -4.71 12.73 -14.80
CA TYR A 121 -3.88 12.62 -13.58
C TYR A 121 -3.04 13.87 -13.30
N GLY A 122 -2.57 14.56 -14.36
CA GLY A 122 -1.79 15.79 -14.23
C GLY A 122 -2.59 16.94 -13.61
N VAL A 123 -3.88 17.03 -13.94
CA VAL A 123 -4.80 18.04 -13.37
C VAL A 123 -5.05 17.74 -11.88
N ALA A 124 -5.33 16.47 -11.54
CA ALA A 124 -5.52 16.06 -10.15
C ALA A 124 -4.25 16.31 -9.33
N PHE A 125 -3.08 15.92 -9.85
CA PHE A 125 -1.79 16.16 -9.20
C PHE A 125 -1.52 17.66 -8.97
N ALA A 126 -1.72 18.50 -9.99
CA ALA A 126 -1.51 19.94 -9.89
C ALA A 126 -2.48 20.56 -8.87
N ALA A 127 -3.77 20.18 -8.90
CA ALA A 127 -4.76 20.65 -7.95
C ALA A 127 -4.37 20.30 -6.50
N VAL A 128 -4.03 19.02 -6.24
CA VAL A 128 -3.61 18.58 -4.90
C VAL A 128 -2.33 19.31 -4.46
N LEU A 129 -1.32 19.40 -5.33
CA LEU A 129 -0.06 20.05 -5.00
C LEU A 129 -0.26 21.52 -4.66
N VAL A 130 -0.98 22.28 -5.49
CA VAL A 130 -1.24 23.71 -5.27
C VAL A 130 -2.07 23.93 -4.01
N CYS A 131 -3.19 23.20 -3.86
CA CYS A 131 -4.05 23.35 -2.69
C CYS A 131 -3.31 22.98 -1.38
N THR A 132 -2.52 21.90 -1.38
CA THR A 132 -1.75 21.49 -0.20
C THR A 132 -0.65 22.50 0.12
N LEU A 133 0.03 23.06 -0.87
CA LEU A 133 1.04 24.11 -0.68
C LEU A 133 0.44 25.41 -0.10
N CYS A 134 -0.78 25.75 -0.51
CA CYS A 134 -1.46 26.96 -0.06
C CYS A 134 -2.13 26.77 1.32
N ALA A 135 -2.77 25.63 1.56
CA ALA A 135 -3.55 25.39 2.78
C ALA A 135 -2.70 24.88 3.94
N ASP A 136 -1.83 23.90 3.72
CA ASP A 136 -0.99 23.30 4.76
C ASP A 136 0.26 22.60 4.18
N ARG A 137 1.34 23.36 4.09
CA ARG A 137 2.66 22.84 3.65
C ARG A 137 3.20 21.70 4.53
N GLY A 138 2.75 21.61 5.78
CA GLY A 138 3.17 20.55 6.68
C GLY A 138 2.64 19.18 6.25
N THR A 139 1.54 19.13 5.52
CA THR A 139 0.98 17.90 4.97
C THR A 139 1.94 17.23 3.98
N LEU A 140 2.67 18.01 3.16
CA LEU A 140 3.66 17.45 2.24
C LEU A 140 4.81 16.73 2.96
N ARG A 141 5.18 17.17 4.18
CA ARG A 141 6.20 16.49 4.97
C ARG A 141 5.71 15.17 5.57
N ALA A 142 4.41 14.98 5.65
CA ALA A 142 3.79 13.76 6.16
C ALA A 142 3.54 12.71 5.05
N VAL A 143 3.81 13.03 3.78
CA VAL A 143 3.77 12.09 2.66
C VAL A 143 4.90 11.07 2.81
N ASP A 144 4.60 9.80 2.56
CA ASP A 144 5.58 8.72 2.59
C ASP A 144 6.39 8.68 1.28
N TYR A 145 7.44 9.49 1.24
CA TYR A 145 8.38 9.52 0.10
C TYR A 145 9.17 8.22 -0.04
N SER A 146 9.33 7.45 1.03
CA SER A 146 9.98 6.14 0.99
C SER A 146 9.20 5.16 0.12
N LEU A 147 7.87 5.17 0.25
CA LEU A 147 7.00 4.37 -0.59
C LEU A 147 7.09 4.80 -2.06
N LEU A 148 7.08 6.09 -2.38
CA LEU A 148 7.22 6.56 -3.75
C LEU A 148 8.55 6.16 -4.38
N LEU A 149 9.65 6.29 -3.63
CA LEU A 149 10.98 5.85 -4.09
C LEU A 149 11.04 4.33 -4.28
N THR A 150 10.33 3.58 -3.46
CA THR A 150 10.19 2.13 -3.62
C THR A 150 9.54 1.79 -4.97
N PHE A 151 8.47 2.50 -5.35
CA PHE A 151 7.84 2.30 -6.66
C PHE A 151 8.79 2.66 -7.81
N VAL A 152 9.53 3.77 -7.71
CA VAL A 152 10.53 4.14 -8.73
C VAL A 152 11.58 3.04 -8.88
N ALA A 153 12.12 2.52 -7.76
CA ALA A 153 13.09 1.44 -7.79
C ALA A 153 12.52 0.16 -8.42
N PHE A 154 11.27 -0.20 -8.10
CA PHE A 154 10.59 -1.33 -8.75
C PHE A 154 10.35 -1.11 -10.24
N PHE A 155 9.96 0.07 -10.68
CA PHE A 155 9.79 0.36 -12.10
C PHE A 155 11.12 0.17 -12.87
N ILE A 156 12.22 0.66 -12.32
CA ILE A 156 13.55 0.46 -12.92
C ILE A 156 13.90 -1.03 -12.96
N PHE A 157 13.72 -1.73 -11.86
CA PHE A 157 14.00 -3.16 -11.77
C PHE A 157 13.20 -3.97 -12.77
N ILE A 158 11.89 -3.75 -12.86
CA ILE A 158 10.97 -4.44 -13.78
C ILE A 158 11.33 -4.12 -15.24
N GLY A 159 11.59 -2.84 -15.54
CA GLY A 159 12.00 -2.41 -16.87
C GLY A 159 13.28 -3.11 -17.34
N ASN A 160 14.27 -3.21 -16.46
CA ASN A 160 15.52 -3.93 -16.75
C ASN A 160 15.29 -5.42 -16.94
N LEU A 161 14.50 -6.07 -16.07
CA LEU A 161 14.19 -7.50 -16.19
C LEU A 161 13.46 -7.82 -17.50
N GLY A 162 12.55 -6.93 -17.95
CA GLY A 162 11.87 -7.08 -19.24
C GLY A 162 12.81 -7.08 -20.45
N ARG A 163 14.00 -6.47 -20.32
CA ARG A 163 15.04 -6.45 -21.36
C ARG A 163 15.98 -7.65 -21.36
N ILE A 164 15.90 -8.53 -20.35
CA ILE A 164 16.67 -9.77 -20.28
C ILE A 164 15.82 -10.91 -20.85
N PRO A 165 16.06 -11.39 -22.10
CA PRO A 165 15.18 -12.35 -22.77
C PRO A 165 15.01 -13.66 -22.01
N ALA A 166 16.09 -14.16 -21.43
CA ALA A 166 16.08 -15.41 -20.66
C ALA A 166 15.16 -15.30 -19.41
N PHE A 167 15.20 -14.16 -18.72
CA PHE A 167 14.37 -13.93 -17.54
C PHE A 167 12.91 -13.68 -17.91
N SER A 168 12.68 -12.84 -18.91
CA SER A 168 11.30 -12.52 -19.36
C SER A 168 10.60 -13.77 -19.90
N GLY A 169 11.29 -14.60 -20.66
CA GLY A 169 10.75 -15.87 -21.16
C GLY A 169 10.40 -16.84 -20.04
N TRP A 170 11.31 -17.04 -19.11
CA TRP A 170 11.10 -17.88 -17.93
C TRP A 170 9.91 -17.42 -17.09
N LEU A 171 9.80 -16.10 -16.84
CA LEU A 171 8.71 -15.55 -16.03
C LEU A 171 7.35 -15.63 -16.74
N GLN A 172 7.32 -15.43 -18.07
CA GLN A 172 6.12 -15.60 -18.88
C GLN A 172 5.65 -17.06 -18.86
N GLU A 173 6.57 -18.02 -18.98
CA GLU A 173 6.26 -19.45 -18.89
C GLU A 173 5.71 -19.83 -17.52
N LEU A 174 6.33 -19.31 -16.45
CA LEU A 174 5.88 -19.52 -15.07
C LEU A 174 4.46 -18.98 -14.84
N LEU A 175 4.15 -17.81 -15.42
CA LEU A 175 2.85 -17.14 -15.29
C LEU A 175 1.76 -17.81 -16.10
N THR A 176 2.08 -18.36 -17.28
CA THR A 176 1.09 -18.89 -18.22
C THR A 176 0.19 -19.94 -17.57
N GLY A 177 -1.10 -19.60 -17.42
CA GLY A 177 -2.12 -20.45 -16.79
C GLY A 177 -2.04 -20.54 -15.26
N ARG A 178 -1.10 -19.83 -14.62
CA ARG A 178 -0.89 -19.85 -13.15
C ARG A 178 -0.80 -18.46 -12.55
N GLU A 179 -1.28 -17.45 -13.26
CA GLU A 179 -1.14 -16.04 -12.91
C GLU A 179 -1.61 -15.73 -11.48
N VAL A 180 -2.75 -16.31 -11.08
CA VAL A 180 -3.32 -16.13 -9.73
C VAL A 180 -2.39 -16.70 -8.66
N LEU A 181 -1.96 -17.95 -8.82
CA LEU A 181 -1.10 -18.62 -7.83
C LEU A 181 0.27 -17.95 -7.71
N VAL A 182 0.87 -17.59 -8.85
CA VAL A 182 2.17 -16.91 -8.88
C VAL A 182 2.06 -15.54 -8.21
N ALA A 183 1.00 -14.79 -8.47
CA ALA A 183 0.75 -13.50 -7.83
C ALA A 183 0.54 -13.63 -6.31
N VAL A 184 -0.22 -14.64 -5.86
CA VAL A 184 -0.40 -14.92 -4.42
C VAL A 184 0.94 -15.22 -3.77
N LEU A 185 1.76 -16.10 -4.34
CA LEU A 185 3.06 -16.49 -3.78
C LEU A 185 4.06 -15.32 -3.78
N ALA A 186 4.14 -14.57 -4.88
CA ALA A 186 4.99 -13.39 -4.96
C ALA A 186 4.61 -12.34 -3.90
N SER A 187 3.31 -12.17 -3.64
CA SER A 187 2.79 -11.24 -2.64
C SER A 187 3.25 -11.58 -1.22
N GLN A 188 3.46 -12.87 -0.90
CA GLN A 188 3.93 -13.29 0.43
C GLN A 188 5.37 -12.83 0.70
N ILE A 189 6.14 -12.55 -0.35
CA ILE A 189 7.56 -12.16 -0.27
C ILE A 189 7.73 -10.64 -0.42
N THR A 190 7.05 -10.04 -1.41
CA THR A 190 7.27 -8.64 -1.80
C THR A 190 6.14 -7.69 -1.42
N SER A 191 5.04 -8.19 -0.86
CA SER A 191 3.75 -7.50 -0.73
C SER A 191 2.96 -7.47 -2.06
N ASN A 192 1.64 -7.39 -1.95
CA ASN A 192 0.72 -7.54 -3.07
C ASN A 192 0.89 -6.48 -4.17
N VAL A 193 1.12 -5.23 -3.81
CA VAL A 193 1.23 -4.14 -4.80
C VAL A 193 2.54 -4.24 -5.59
N PRO A 194 3.73 -4.40 -4.98
CA PRO A 194 4.96 -4.68 -5.71
C PRO A 194 4.90 -5.95 -6.55
N ALA A 195 4.27 -7.03 -6.03
CA ALA A 195 4.08 -8.26 -6.79
C ALA A 195 3.23 -8.04 -8.05
N ALA A 196 2.10 -7.33 -7.93
CA ALA A 196 1.25 -6.98 -9.05
C ALA A 196 2.02 -6.18 -10.12
N LEU A 197 2.79 -5.17 -9.69
CA LEU A 197 3.60 -4.37 -10.61
C LEU A 197 4.67 -5.22 -11.31
N LEU A 198 5.43 -6.03 -10.55
CA LEU A 198 6.45 -6.89 -11.11
C LEU A 198 5.89 -7.81 -12.19
N LEU A 199 4.75 -8.46 -11.90
CA LEU A 199 4.19 -9.46 -12.78
C LEU A 199 3.40 -8.86 -13.96
N SER A 200 2.90 -7.62 -13.84
CA SER A 200 2.10 -6.96 -14.87
C SER A 200 2.84 -6.75 -16.20
N GLY A 201 4.17 -6.65 -16.16
CA GLY A 201 5.01 -6.53 -17.36
C GLY A 201 5.17 -7.85 -18.13
N PHE A 202 4.73 -8.98 -17.59
CA PHE A 202 5.04 -10.31 -18.13
C PHE A 202 3.79 -11.17 -18.43
N THR A 203 2.58 -10.67 -18.20
CA THR A 203 1.32 -11.35 -18.55
C THR A 203 0.33 -10.39 -19.20
N ALA A 204 -0.40 -10.89 -20.17
CA ALA A 204 -1.54 -10.19 -20.77
C ALA A 204 -2.85 -10.43 -19.98
N LYS A 205 -2.90 -11.43 -19.06
CA LYS A 205 -4.08 -11.76 -18.27
C LYS A 205 -4.18 -10.89 -17.03
N THR A 206 -4.45 -9.60 -17.23
CA THR A 206 -4.53 -8.59 -16.17
C THR A 206 -5.59 -8.94 -15.13
N GLU A 207 -6.72 -9.52 -15.55
CA GLU A 207 -7.80 -9.90 -14.62
C GLU A 207 -7.33 -10.96 -13.62
N SER A 208 -6.73 -12.05 -14.08
CA SER A 208 -6.19 -13.11 -13.23
C SER A 208 -5.08 -12.57 -12.30
N LEU A 209 -4.24 -11.66 -12.82
CA LEU A 209 -3.20 -11.01 -12.03
C LEU A 209 -3.80 -10.16 -10.89
N ILE A 210 -4.84 -9.37 -11.17
CA ILE A 210 -5.51 -8.55 -10.17
C ILE A 210 -6.16 -9.42 -9.09
N ILE A 211 -6.83 -10.50 -9.50
CA ILE A 211 -7.42 -11.48 -8.56
C ILE A 211 -6.31 -12.04 -7.66
N GLY A 212 -5.24 -12.53 -8.26
CA GLY A 212 -4.12 -13.11 -7.52
C GLY A 212 -3.43 -12.11 -6.58
N ALA A 213 -3.23 -10.88 -7.00
CA ALA A 213 -2.63 -9.84 -6.16
C ALA A 213 -3.54 -9.46 -4.98
N ASN A 214 -4.85 -9.37 -5.19
CA ASN A 214 -5.80 -9.08 -4.11
C ASN A 214 -5.88 -10.23 -3.11
N LEU A 215 -5.99 -11.47 -3.57
CA LEU A 215 -5.93 -12.66 -2.71
C LEU A 215 -4.58 -12.76 -1.99
N GLY A 216 -3.51 -12.44 -2.71
CA GLY A 216 -2.15 -12.43 -2.19
C GLY A 216 -1.90 -11.40 -1.09
N GLY A 217 -2.76 -10.39 -0.94
CA GLY A 217 -2.73 -9.46 0.20
C GLY A 217 -3.13 -10.11 1.53
N LEU A 218 -3.73 -11.29 1.49
CA LEU A 218 -3.98 -12.16 2.64
C LEU A 218 -2.76 -13.07 2.89
N GLY A 219 -2.70 -13.67 4.08
CA GLY A 219 -1.65 -14.62 4.46
C GLY A 219 -0.66 -14.00 5.46
N THR A 220 0.59 -13.78 5.06
CA THR A 220 1.62 -13.24 5.96
C THR A 220 1.45 -11.73 6.21
N LEU A 221 2.07 -11.23 7.28
CA LEU A 221 2.08 -9.78 7.55
C LEU A 221 2.77 -8.96 6.45
N ILE A 222 3.72 -9.56 5.72
CA ILE A 222 4.45 -8.91 4.64
C ILE A 222 3.58 -8.78 3.39
N ALA A 223 2.62 -9.68 3.21
CA ALA A 223 1.77 -9.75 2.05
C ALA A 223 0.95 -8.47 1.79
N SER A 224 0.69 -7.68 2.84
CA SER A 224 0.00 -6.40 2.71
C SER A 224 0.61 -5.35 3.64
N MET A 225 0.84 -4.15 3.09
CA MET A 225 1.28 -2.99 3.88
C MET A 225 0.29 -2.63 5.00
N ALA A 226 -1.02 -2.77 4.76
CA ALA A 226 -2.05 -2.52 5.76
C ALA A 226 -1.91 -3.47 6.97
N SER A 227 -1.62 -4.74 6.71
CA SER A 227 -1.36 -5.76 7.73
C SER A 227 -0.14 -5.41 8.59
N LEU A 228 0.92 -4.97 7.94
CA LEU A 228 2.16 -4.56 8.62
C LEU A 228 1.96 -3.31 9.49
N ILE A 229 1.20 -2.33 9.01
CA ILE A 229 0.87 -1.11 9.77
C ILE A 229 0.04 -1.48 11.00
N SER A 230 -0.99 -2.31 10.84
CA SER A 230 -1.84 -2.79 11.94
C SER A 230 -1.01 -3.51 13.00
N TYR A 231 -0.13 -4.43 12.58
CA TYR A 231 0.76 -5.13 13.52
C TYR A 231 1.71 -4.18 14.26
N ARG A 232 2.31 -3.20 13.55
CA ARG A 232 3.21 -2.20 14.16
C ARG A 232 2.49 -1.35 15.22
N GLN A 233 1.23 -1.04 14.98
CA GLN A 233 0.41 -0.28 15.94
C GLN A 233 0.16 -1.11 17.20
N ILE A 234 -0.31 -2.34 17.08
CA ILE A 234 -0.53 -3.25 18.20
C ILE A 234 0.77 -3.51 18.97
N ALA A 235 1.88 -3.72 18.26
CA ALA A 235 3.18 -3.95 18.91
C ALA A 235 3.68 -2.74 19.72
N ARG A 236 3.25 -1.52 19.37
CA ARG A 236 3.57 -0.29 20.12
C ARG A 236 2.64 -0.09 21.32
N GLU A 237 1.35 -0.26 21.12
CA GLU A 237 0.33 0.02 22.14
C GLU A 237 0.19 -1.11 23.16
N LEU A 238 0.31 -2.37 22.71
CA LEU A 238 0.15 -3.58 23.52
C LEU A 238 1.31 -4.56 23.30
N PRO A 239 2.52 -4.24 23.78
CA PRO A 239 3.72 -5.05 23.51
C PRO A 239 3.60 -6.49 24.00
N GLN A 240 2.81 -6.75 25.06
CA GLN A 240 2.61 -8.07 25.63
C GLN A 240 1.71 -8.97 24.75
N GLU A 241 0.80 -8.38 23.99
CA GLU A 241 -0.15 -9.10 23.12
C GLU A 241 0.36 -9.28 21.66
N LYS A 242 1.51 -8.70 21.33
CA LYS A 242 2.05 -8.71 19.94
C LYS A 242 2.19 -10.12 19.36
N GLY A 243 2.61 -11.10 20.17
CA GLY A 243 2.80 -12.49 19.71
C GLY A 243 1.46 -13.19 19.46
N ARG A 244 0.49 -12.99 20.35
CA ARG A 244 -0.86 -13.52 20.20
C ARG A 244 -1.57 -12.91 18.99
N TYR A 245 -1.45 -11.60 18.83
CA TYR A 245 -1.99 -10.92 17.66
C TYR A 245 -1.38 -11.44 16.37
N PHE A 246 -0.03 -11.59 16.32
CA PHE A 246 0.67 -12.15 15.16
C PHE A 246 0.14 -13.52 14.77
N GLY A 247 0.02 -14.43 15.74
CA GLY A 247 -0.45 -15.80 15.52
C GLY A 247 -1.89 -15.84 15.03
N LEU A 248 -2.80 -15.15 15.71
CA LEU A 248 -4.22 -15.10 15.35
C LEU A 248 -4.43 -14.43 14.00
N PHE A 249 -3.75 -13.31 13.76
CA PHE A 249 -3.83 -12.57 12.50
C PHE A 249 -3.38 -13.45 11.33
N THR A 250 -2.18 -14.04 11.41
CA THR A 250 -1.63 -14.87 10.34
C THR A 250 -2.49 -16.10 10.10
N LEU A 251 -2.92 -16.79 11.15
CA LEU A 251 -3.79 -17.98 11.03
C LEU A 251 -5.12 -17.62 10.37
N SER A 252 -5.78 -16.55 10.81
CA SER A 252 -7.05 -16.11 10.23
C SER A 252 -6.90 -15.75 8.75
N ASN A 253 -5.86 -15.00 8.41
CA ASN A 253 -5.61 -14.61 7.01
C ASN A 253 -5.27 -15.82 6.13
N LEU A 254 -4.52 -16.81 6.62
CA LEU A 254 -4.23 -18.04 5.88
C LEU A 254 -5.51 -18.87 5.65
N ILE A 255 -6.40 -18.95 6.64
CA ILE A 255 -7.69 -19.63 6.49
C ILE A 255 -8.54 -18.93 5.43
N PHE A 256 -8.65 -17.59 5.49
CA PHE A 256 -9.38 -16.81 4.49
C PHE A 256 -8.77 -16.98 3.09
N LEU A 257 -7.43 -16.93 2.98
CA LEU A 257 -6.75 -17.16 1.71
C LEU A 257 -7.06 -18.54 1.14
N ALA A 258 -7.01 -19.59 1.96
CA ALA A 258 -7.31 -20.96 1.53
C ALA A 258 -8.76 -21.10 1.05
N ILE A 259 -9.72 -20.52 1.80
CA ILE A 259 -11.14 -20.55 1.41
C ILE A 259 -11.36 -19.82 0.10
N LEU A 260 -10.81 -18.60 -0.05
CA LEU A 260 -11.01 -17.79 -1.25
C LEU A 260 -10.31 -18.38 -2.48
N LEU A 261 -9.13 -18.99 -2.30
CA LEU A 261 -8.49 -19.76 -3.38
C LEU A 261 -9.33 -20.98 -3.77
N GLY A 262 -9.91 -21.68 -2.79
CA GLY A 262 -10.83 -22.80 -3.05
C GLY A 262 -12.07 -22.35 -3.86
N VAL A 263 -12.67 -21.23 -3.46
CA VAL A 263 -13.80 -20.63 -4.21
C VAL A 263 -13.36 -20.26 -5.63
N TRP A 264 -12.21 -19.64 -5.77
CA TRP A 264 -11.68 -19.28 -7.09
C TRP A 264 -11.48 -20.52 -7.97
N PHE A 265 -10.89 -21.60 -7.43
CA PHE A 265 -10.70 -22.87 -8.17
C PHE A 265 -12.02 -23.53 -8.60
N ILE A 266 -13.11 -23.34 -7.85
CA ILE A 266 -14.42 -23.89 -8.20
C ILE A 266 -15.09 -23.06 -9.30
N LEU A 267 -14.81 -21.76 -9.36
CA LEU A 267 -15.46 -20.83 -10.28
C LEU A 267 -14.66 -20.61 -11.59
N SER A 268 -13.37 -20.96 -11.63
CA SER A 268 -12.52 -20.83 -12.80
C SER A 268 -12.56 -22.07 -13.68
#